data_d050e98798ef963e38a591d020ef8b5b
#
_entry.id   d050e98798ef963e38a591d020ef8b5b
#
_cell.length_a   1.000
_cell.length_b   1.000
_cell.length_c   1.000
_cell.angle_alpha   90.00
_cell.angle_beta   90.00
_cell.angle_gamma   90.00
#
_symmetry.space_group_name_H-M   'P 1'
#
loop_
_entity.id
_entity.type
_entity.pdbx_description
1 polymer ?
#
loop_
_entity_poly.entity_id
_entity_poly.type
_entity_poly.pdbx_seq_one_letter_code
_entity_poly.pdbx_strand_id
1 'polypeptide(L)'
;MVEQAPEPADSGEQQPVTWVKERQVADVAALKALADPLRLAILGALQSAEDRPLTAKEIAAALDEPQTKLYRHIKQLEKAGLVLVAGTRLVSGIVESRYRAAQASIRLAPGMFTADSPGRSDAYEAIVAAMDRVRADFRVRIAEGRLDFGRPTDGSGRPPYGLFADFAMRLSPERLERLRSQLAEIFDELNEEGPSASEDALDVTAFTLLYGLRPGTES
;
A
#
# COMPACT_ATOMS: atom_id res chain seq x y z
N MET A 1 34.43 44.24 -19.07
CA MET A 1 33.44 43.87 -18.04
C MET A 1 32.50 42.88 -18.69
N VAL A 2 32.79 41.59 -18.51
CA VAL A 2 32.05 40.49 -19.14
C VAL A 2 31.03 40.04 -18.10
N GLU A 3 29.77 40.23 -18.44
CA GLU A 3 28.61 39.86 -17.62
C GLU A 3 28.45 38.34 -17.72
N GLN A 4 28.69 37.62 -16.62
CA GLN A 4 28.42 36.19 -16.48
C GLN A 4 26.94 35.98 -16.39
N ALA A 5 26.38 35.22 -17.35
CA ALA A 5 25.01 34.69 -17.30
C ALA A 5 24.84 33.69 -16.11
N PRO A 6 23.69 33.67 -15.44
CA PRO A 6 23.46 32.72 -14.35
C PRO A 6 23.39 31.29 -14.89
N GLU A 7 24.10 30.39 -14.19
CA GLU A 7 23.99 28.94 -14.41
C GLU A 7 22.55 28.46 -14.24
N PRO A 8 22.06 27.52 -15.05
CA PRO A 8 20.74 26.94 -14.87
C PRO A 8 20.71 26.10 -13.59
N ALA A 9 19.70 26.40 -12.76
CA ALA A 9 19.41 25.68 -11.52
C ALA A 9 19.35 24.16 -11.77
N ASP A 10 20.04 23.46 -10.89
CA ASP A 10 20.04 22.00 -10.70
C ASP A 10 18.61 21.43 -10.79
N SER A 11 18.24 20.93 -11.94
CA SER A 11 17.08 20.08 -12.14
C SER A 11 17.44 18.74 -11.54
N GLY A 12 17.10 18.54 -10.26
CA GLY A 12 17.27 17.26 -9.58
C GLY A 12 16.77 16.13 -10.46
N GLU A 13 17.67 15.36 -11.03
CA GLU A 13 17.38 14.14 -11.78
C GLU A 13 16.67 13.18 -10.84
N GLN A 14 15.34 13.13 -10.96
CA GLN A 14 14.57 12.07 -10.32
C GLN A 14 14.99 10.76 -10.97
N GLN A 15 15.71 9.93 -10.23
CA GLN A 15 16.05 8.59 -10.67
C GLN A 15 14.78 7.86 -11.14
N PRO A 16 14.83 7.11 -12.24
CA PRO A 16 13.68 6.40 -12.75
C PRO A 16 13.14 5.45 -11.65
N VAL A 17 11.86 5.60 -11.32
CA VAL A 17 11.20 4.73 -10.35
C VAL A 17 11.16 3.32 -10.92
N THR A 18 11.83 2.39 -10.24
CA THR A 18 11.85 0.97 -10.60
C THR A 18 10.89 0.19 -9.71
N TRP A 19 10.32 -0.88 -10.26
CA TRP A 19 9.49 -1.79 -9.49
C TRP A 19 10.31 -2.57 -8.46
N VAL A 20 9.79 -2.74 -7.25
CA VAL A 20 10.38 -3.53 -6.17
C VAL A 20 9.33 -4.44 -5.53
N LYS A 21 9.74 -5.59 -4.99
CA LYS A 21 8.81 -6.47 -4.27
C LYS A 21 8.24 -5.77 -3.03
N GLU A 22 9.08 -5.26 -2.16
CA GLU A 22 8.69 -4.47 -1.00
C GLU A 22 9.34 -3.09 -1.04
N ARG A 23 8.56 -2.07 -0.74
CA ARG A 23 9.04 -0.70 -0.57
C ARG A 23 9.02 -0.31 0.89
N GLN A 24 10.19 -0.08 1.45
CA GLN A 24 10.33 0.53 2.77
C GLN A 24 10.17 2.04 2.64
N VAL A 25 9.10 2.59 3.23
CA VAL A 25 8.83 4.03 3.22
C VAL A 25 9.48 4.69 4.42
N ALA A 26 10.39 5.62 4.15
CA ALA A 26 11.15 6.39 5.14
C ALA A 26 11.06 7.91 4.92
N ASP A 27 10.46 8.36 3.83
CA ASP A 27 10.37 9.77 3.49
C ASP A 27 8.96 10.34 3.72
N VAL A 28 8.92 11.64 4.08
CA VAL A 28 7.68 12.36 4.41
C VAL A 28 6.75 12.50 3.20
N ALA A 29 7.30 12.59 1.98
CA ALA A 29 6.49 12.78 0.78
C ALA A 29 5.68 11.51 0.47
N ALA A 30 6.30 10.33 0.58
CA ALA A 30 5.62 9.05 0.43
C ALA A 30 4.60 8.83 1.56
N LEU A 31 4.92 9.17 2.82
CA LEU A 31 3.96 9.09 3.93
C LEU A 31 2.72 9.95 3.68
N LYS A 32 2.91 11.21 3.27
CA LYS A 32 1.79 12.11 2.90
C LYS A 32 0.99 11.55 1.73
N ALA A 33 1.63 10.89 0.78
CA ALA A 33 0.93 10.24 -0.32
C ALA A 33 0.09 9.06 0.20
N LEU A 34 0.54 8.29 1.17
CA LEU A 34 -0.18 7.16 1.77
C LEU A 34 -1.29 7.59 2.76
N ALA A 35 -1.24 8.79 3.30
CA ALA A 35 -2.23 9.30 4.26
C ALA A 35 -3.57 9.74 3.62
N ASP A 36 -3.85 9.38 2.37
CA ASP A 36 -5.08 9.70 1.65
C ASP A 36 -5.81 8.42 1.23
N PRO A 37 -7.07 8.21 1.65
CA PRO A 37 -7.80 6.97 1.37
C PRO A 37 -7.96 6.66 -0.11
N LEU A 38 -8.18 7.69 -0.96
CA LEU A 38 -8.34 7.48 -2.40
C LEU A 38 -7.01 7.07 -3.06
N ARG A 39 -5.89 7.62 -2.62
CA ARG A 39 -4.58 7.19 -3.11
C ARG A 39 -4.27 5.75 -2.71
N LEU A 40 -4.61 5.34 -1.49
CA LEU A 40 -4.50 3.94 -1.10
C LEU A 40 -5.43 3.02 -1.90
N ALA A 41 -6.65 3.48 -2.23
CA ALA A 41 -7.55 2.72 -3.09
C ALA A 41 -6.99 2.56 -4.52
N ILE A 42 -6.40 3.63 -5.09
CA ILE A 42 -5.70 3.58 -6.39
C ILE A 42 -4.55 2.56 -6.35
N LEU A 43 -3.71 2.60 -5.31
CA LEU A 43 -2.62 1.63 -5.14
C LEU A 43 -3.15 0.21 -5.03
N GLY A 44 -4.21 -0.01 -4.25
CA GLY A 44 -4.86 -1.32 -4.14
C GLY A 44 -5.38 -1.84 -5.48
N ALA A 45 -6.06 -1.00 -6.28
CA ALA A 45 -6.54 -1.38 -7.61
C ALA A 45 -5.39 -1.75 -8.57
N LEU A 46 -4.27 -1.01 -8.50
CA LEU A 46 -3.07 -1.29 -9.31
C LEU A 46 -2.36 -2.57 -8.85
N GLN A 47 -2.31 -2.85 -7.56
CA GLN A 47 -1.72 -4.07 -7.00
C GLN A 47 -2.56 -5.31 -7.35
N SER A 48 -3.90 -5.22 -7.24
CA SER A 48 -4.81 -6.32 -7.61
C SER A 48 -4.84 -6.61 -9.12
N ALA A 49 -4.38 -5.68 -9.96
CA ALA A 49 -4.23 -5.91 -11.39
C ALA A 49 -2.94 -6.65 -11.75
N GLU A 50 -2.13 -7.00 -10.76
CA GLU A 50 -0.85 -7.70 -10.88
C GLU A 50 0.09 -7.01 -11.89
N ASP A 51 0.51 -7.73 -12.92
CA ASP A 51 1.40 -7.22 -13.97
C ASP A 51 0.68 -6.44 -15.09
N ARG A 52 -0.65 -6.35 -15.05
CA ARG A 52 -1.43 -5.63 -16.05
C ARG A 52 -1.50 -4.13 -15.76
N PRO A 53 -0.85 -3.26 -16.52
CA PRO A 53 -0.96 -1.81 -16.32
C PRO A 53 -2.38 -1.32 -16.62
N LEU A 54 -2.92 -0.45 -15.74
CA LEU A 54 -4.25 0.13 -15.88
C LEU A 54 -4.18 1.58 -16.40
N THR A 55 -5.15 1.96 -17.21
CA THR A 55 -5.42 3.37 -17.56
C THR A 55 -6.14 4.08 -16.41
N ALA A 56 -6.10 5.41 -16.39
CA ALA A 56 -6.89 6.19 -15.43
C ALA A 56 -8.40 5.90 -15.52
N LYS A 57 -8.90 5.56 -16.71
CA LYS A 57 -10.30 5.18 -16.95
C LYS A 57 -10.63 3.83 -16.30
N GLU A 58 -9.75 2.83 -16.42
CA GLU A 58 -9.94 1.52 -15.80
C GLU A 58 -9.87 1.62 -14.27
N ILE A 59 -8.95 2.42 -13.72
CA ILE A 59 -8.88 2.71 -12.27
C ILE A 59 -10.16 3.40 -11.80
N ALA A 60 -10.65 4.39 -12.54
CA ALA A 60 -11.90 5.10 -12.24
C ALA A 60 -13.10 4.16 -12.17
N ALA A 61 -13.22 3.25 -13.13
CA ALA A 61 -14.28 2.25 -13.16
C ALA A 61 -14.18 1.26 -11.99
N ALA A 62 -12.95 0.83 -11.62
CA ALA A 62 -12.73 -0.10 -10.51
C ALA A 62 -13.06 0.52 -9.14
N LEU A 63 -12.93 1.85 -9.00
CA LEU A 63 -13.15 2.56 -7.74
C LEU A 63 -14.50 3.28 -7.66
N ASP A 64 -15.31 3.20 -8.71
CA ASP A 64 -16.55 3.98 -8.85
C ASP A 64 -16.34 5.50 -8.61
N GLU A 65 -15.25 6.03 -9.17
CA GLU A 65 -14.85 7.42 -8.99
C GLU A 65 -14.69 8.14 -10.34
N PRO A 66 -15.00 9.46 -10.43
CA PRO A 66 -14.78 10.22 -11.65
C PRO A 66 -13.30 10.23 -12.07
N GLN A 67 -13.00 9.91 -13.33
CA GLN A 67 -11.65 9.89 -13.87
C GLN A 67 -10.90 11.22 -13.66
N THR A 68 -11.58 12.35 -13.76
CA THR A 68 -11.00 13.68 -13.55
C THR A 68 -10.45 13.88 -12.14
N LYS A 69 -11.09 13.28 -11.14
CA LYS A 69 -10.64 13.30 -9.73
C LYS A 69 -9.33 12.53 -9.56
N LEU A 70 -9.17 11.41 -10.29
CA LEU A 70 -8.04 10.50 -10.11
C LEU A 70 -6.71 11.06 -10.63
N TYR A 71 -6.71 11.86 -11.68
CA TYR A 71 -5.47 12.36 -12.29
C TYR A 71 -4.53 13.04 -11.28
N ARG A 72 -5.08 13.90 -10.42
CA ARG A 72 -4.28 14.57 -9.38
C ARG A 72 -3.68 13.58 -8.39
N HIS A 73 -4.45 12.59 -7.97
CA HIS A 73 -4.01 11.57 -7.00
C HIS A 73 -2.96 10.65 -7.62
N ILE A 74 -3.14 10.21 -8.87
CA ILE A 74 -2.15 9.41 -9.60
C ILE A 74 -0.83 10.19 -9.74
N LYS A 75 -0.89 11.48 -10.10
CA LYS A 75 0.32 12.32 -10.20
C LYS A 75 1.03 12.50 -8.86
N GLN A 76 0.31 12.59 -7.76
CA GLN A 76 0.92 12.64 -6.43
C GLN A 76 1.60 11.32 -6.05
N LEU A 77 0.98 10.17 -6.38
CA LEU A 77 1.59 8.85 -6.19
C LEU A 77 2.82 8.65 -7.09
N GLU A 78 2.76 9.09 -8.35
CA GLU A 78 3.89 9.06 -9.28
C GLU A 78 5.06 9.89 -8.72
N LYS A 79 4.80 11.13 -8.28
CA LYS A 79 5.80 12.01 -7.66
C LYS A 79 6.42 11.41 -6.39
N ALA A 80 5.63 10.67 -5.61
CA ALA A 80 6.10 9.97 -4.42
C ALA A 80 6.80 8.61 -4.74
N GLY A 81 6.94 8.26 -6.02
CA GLY A 81 7.57 7.01 -6.44
C GLY A 81 6.77 5.75 -6.13
N LEU A 82 5.48 5.88 -5.80
CA LEU A 82 4.61 4.76 -5.46
C LEU A 82 3.87 4.16 -6.67
N VAL A 83 3.78 4.93 -7.76
CA VAL A 83 3.21 4.52 -9.05
C VAL A 83 4.17 4.88 -10.15
N LEU A 84 4.27 4.04 -11.16
CA LEU A 84 5.05 4.26 -12.36
C LEU A 84 4.17 4.24 -13.62
N VAL A 85 4.59 4.97 -14.64
CA VAL A 85 4.01 4.90 -15.99
C VAL A 85 4.65 3.71 -16.70
N ALA A 86 3.88 2.63 -16.86
CA ALA A 86 4.35 1.39 -17.49
C ALA A 86 4.28 1.44 -19.02
N GLY A 87 3.64 2.46 -19.59
CA GLY A 87 3.55 2.68 -21.03
C GLY A 87 2.60 3.79 -21.39
N THR A 88 2.69 4.22 -22.63
CA THR A 88 1.79 5.22 -23.22
C THR A 88 1.31 4.74 -24.59
N ARG A 89 0.10 5.11 -24.99
CA ARG A 89 -0.38 4.92 -26.36
C ARG A 89 -1.11 6.16 -26.84
N LEU A 90 -1.09 6.37 -28.14
CA LEU A 90 -1.87 7.42 -28.78
C LEU A 90 -3.27 6.89 -29.12
N VAL A 91 -4.31 7.53 -28.56
CA VAL A 91 -5.71 7.19 -28.79
C VAL A 91 -6.41 8.44 -29.29
N SER A 92 -6.87 8.46 -30.54
CA SER A 92 -7.56 9.59 -31.13
C SER A 92 -6.79 10.93 -30.98
N GLY A 93 -5.46 10.92 -31.11
CA GLY A 93 -4.61 12.11 -30.96
C GLY A 93 -4.27 12.51 -29.53
N ILE A 94 -4.76 11.77 -28.53
CA ILE A 94 -4.48 12.01 -27.12
C ILE A 94 -3.55 10.91 -26.58
N VAL A 95 -2.52 11.31 -25.83
CA VAL A 95 -1.63 10.35 -25.16
C VAL A 95 -2.31 9.79 -23.91
N GLU A 96 -2.62 8.50 -23.95
CA GLU A 96 -3.16 7.75 -22.82
C GLU A 96 -2.01 7.03 -22.09
N SER A 97 -1.86 7.30 -20.79
CA SER A 97 -0.87 6.63 -19.93
C SER A 97 -1.48 5.40 -19.26
N ARG A 98 -0.66 4.37 -19.13
CA ARG A 98 -0.94 3.16 -18.34
C ARG A 98 -0.07 3.15 -17.10
N TYR A 99 -0.66 2.86 -15.98
CA TYR A 99 -0.05 2.95 -14.66
C TYR A 99 0.08 1.57 -14.02
N ARG A 100 1.11 1.42 -13.20
CA ARG A 100 1.36 0.23 -12.39
C ARG A 100 1.82 0.68 -10.99
N ALA A 101 1.52 -0.10 -9.95
CA ALA A 101 2.17 0.09 -8.66
C ALA A 101 3.67 -0.13 -8.78
N ALA A 102 4.46 0.70 -8.12
CA ALA A 102 5.93 0.58 -8.14
C ALA A 102 6.44 -0.53 -7.20
N GLN A 103 5.56 -1.16 -6.44
CA GLN A 103 5.86 -2.20 -5.46
C GLN A 103 4.68 -3.16 -5.27
N ALA A 104 4.97 -4.39 -4.85
CA ALA A 104 3.94 -5.34 -4.45
C ALA A 104 3.44 -5.04 -3.02
N SER A 105 4.33 -4.71 -2.09
CA SER A 105 3.99 -4.40 -0.71
C SER A 105 4.67 -3.11 -0.21
N ILE A 106 4.12 -2.55 0.87
CA ILE A 106 4.65 -1.34 1.52
C ILE A 106 4.86 -1.63 3.01
N ARG A 107 6.05 -1.27 3.51
CA ARG A 107 6.39 -1.32 4.93
C ARG A 107 6.88 0.06 5.39
N LEU A 108 6.38 0.55 6.50
CA LEU A 108 6.87 1.80 7.09
C LEU A 108 8.18 1.54 7.85
N ALA A 109 9.18 2.40 7.64
CA ALA A 109 10.46 2.29 8.34
C ALA A 109 10.28 2.53 9.85
N PRO A 110 10.89 1.72 10.74
CA PRO A 110 10.74 1.86 12.19
C PRO A 110 11.10 3.25 12.72
N GLY A 111 12.09 3.91 12.10
CA GLY A 111 12.51 5.26 12.46
C GLY A 111 11.44 6.34 12.27
N MET A 112 10.38 6.08 11.50
CA MET A 112 9.29 7.03 11.29
C MET A 112 8.44 7.28 12.54
N PHE A 113 8.51 6.40 13.53
CA PHE A 113 7.70 6.47 14.76
C PHE A 113 8.47 7.01 15.96
N THR A 114 9.74 7.42 15.79
CA THR A 114 10.52 8.05 16.87
C THR A 114 9.98 9.44 17.21
N ALA A 115 10.18 9.89 18.45
CA ALA A 115 9.65 11.17 18.92
C ALA A 115 10.12 12.35 18.05
N ASP A 116 11.35 12.28 17.57
CA ASP A 116 12.01 13.35 16.81
C ASP A 116 11.85 13.22 15.28
N SER A 117 11.10 12.20 14.81
CA SER A 117 10.88 12.02 13.38
C SER A 117 9.95 13.11 12.82
N PRO A 118 10.39 13.89 11.83
CA PRO A 118 9.54 14.91 11.20
C PRO A 118 8.33 14.32 10.47
N GLY A 119 8.38 13.02 10.09
CA GLY A 119 7.30 12.30 9.44
C GLY A 119 6.36 11.54 10.38
N ARG A 120 6.54 11.65 11.70
CA ARG A 120 5.80 10.85 12.68
C ARG A 120 4.28 10.99 12.56
N SER A 121 3.78 12.22 12.45
CA SER A 121 2.34 12.47 12.27
C SER A 121 1.83 11.87 10.97
N ASP A 122 2.56 12.07 9.87
CA ASP A 122 2.19 11.55 8.56
C ASP A 122 2.22 10.00 8.54
N ALA A 123 3.13 9.37 9.31
CA ALA A 123 3.18 7.92 9.46
C ALA A 123 1.94 7.38 10.19
N TYR A 124 1.49 8.04 11.26
CA TYR A 124 0.24 7.65 11.93
C TYR A 124 -0.98 7.85 11.03
N GLU A 125 -1.08 8.96 10.31
CA GLU A 125 -2.16 9.20 9.36
C GLU A 125 -2.18 8.14 8.23
N ALA A 126 -1.01 7.73 7.75
CA ALA A 126 -0.90 6.65 6.75
C ALA A 126 -1.43 5.31 7.30
N ILE A 127 -1.15 4.98 8.58
CA ILE A 127 -1.71 3.78 9.22
C ILE A 127 -3.23 3.88 9.34
N VAL A 128 -3.75 5.03 9.82
CA VAL A 128 -5.19 5.24 9.95
C VAL A 128 -5.88 5.13 8.59
N ALA A 129 -5.34 5.76 7.55
CA ALA A 129 -5.88 5.64 6.20
C ALA A 129 -5.85 4.20 5.67
N ALA A 130 -4.80 3.41 5.98
CA ALA A 130 -4.73 1.99 5.62
C ALA A 130 -5.81 1.17 6.35
N MET A 131 -6.05 1.43 7.64
CA MET A 131 -7.13 0.79 8.40
C MET A 131 -8.50 1.12 7.80
N ASP A 132 -8.76 2.38 7.46
CA ASP A 132 -10.02 2.82 6.84
C ASP A 132 -10.23 2.16 5.48
N ARG A 133 -9.19 2.01 4.67
CA ARG A 133 -9.24 1.29 3.39
C ARG A 133 -9.65 -0.17 3.61
N VAL A 134 -8.98 -0.88 4.52
CA VAL A 134 -9.29 -2.29 4.82
C VAL A 134 -10.72 -2.43 5.34
N ARG A 135 -11.16 -1.52 6.22
CA ARG A 135 -12.54 -1.49 6.72
C ARG A 135 -13.56 -1.28 5.59
N ALA A 136 -13.28 -0.40 4.65
CA ALA A 136 -14.16 -0.13 3.52
C ALA A 136 -14.24 -1.35 2.58
N ASP A 137 -13.10 -1.94 2.19
CA ASP A 137 -13.05 -3.14 1.38
C ASP A 137 -13.80 -4.31 2.05
N PHE A 138 -13.56 -4.54 3.33
CA PHE A 138 -14.23 -5.58 4.11
C PHE A 138 -15.76 -5.45 4.08
N ARG A 139 -16.28 -4.20 4.21
CA ARG A 139 -17.73 -3.96 4.13
C ARG A 139 -18.31 -4.28 2.75
N VAL A 140 -17.60 -3.94 1.68
CA VAL A 140 -18.01 -4.26 0.31
C VAL A 140 -18.06 -5.78 0.13
N ARG A 141 -17.01 -6.49 0.53
CA ARG A 141 -16.93 -7.96 0.41
C ARG A 141 -18.02 -8.68 1.23
N ILE A 142 -18.39 -8.15 2.42
CA ILE A 142 -19.56 -8.66 3.17
C ILE A 142 -20.84 -8.47 2.36
N ALA A 143 -21.08 -7.28 1.81
CA ALA A 143 -22.29 -6.97 1.06
C ALA A 143 -22.42 -7.84 -0.21
N GLU A 144 -21.30 -8.18 -0.84
CA GLU A 144 -21.21 -9.08 -2.00
C GLU A 144 -21.36 -10.58 -1.62
N GLY A 145 -21.33 -10.93 -0.33
CA GLY A 145 -21.34 -12.33 0.13
C GLY A 145 -20.07 -13.10 -0.21
N ARG A 146 -18.95 -12.44 -0.44
CA ARG A 146 -17.69 -13.04 -0.92
C ARG A 146 -16.73 -13.43 0.21
N LEU A 147 -17.02 -13.11 1.47
CA LEU A 147 -16.17 -13.47 2.61
C LEU A 147 -16.52 -14.84 3.16
N ASP A 148 -15.51 -15.66 3.37
CA ASP A 148 -15.61 -16.99 3.96
C ASP A 148 -14.83 -17.07 5.29
N PHE A 149 -15.54 -16.84 6.40
CA PHE A 149 -15.05 -17.09 7.76
C PHE A 149 -15.67 -18.37 8.36
N GLY A 150 -16.56 -19.04 7.62
CA GLY A 150 -17.25 -20.23 8.05
C GLY A 150 -16.54 -21.53 7.63
N ARG A 151 -16.85 -22.62 8.31
CA ARG A 151 -16.49 -23.95 7.80
C ARG A 151 -17.35 -24.25 6.56
N PRO A 152 -16.74 -24.76 5.49
CA PRO A 152 -17.52 -25.17 4.33
C PRO A 152 -18.59 -26.19 4.73
N THR A 153 -19.81 -25.99 4.22
CA THR A 153 -20.94 -26.91 4.44
C THR A 153 -20.96 -28.05 3.43
N ASP A 154 -20.02 -28.06 2.48
CA ASP A 154 -19.88 -29.02 1.39
C ASP A 154 -19.24 -30.34 1.81
N GLY A 155 -18.87 -30.50 3.08
CA GLY A 155 -18.21 -31.73 3.59
C GLY A 155 -16.74 -31.87 3.17
N SER A 156 -16.15 -30.88 2.51
CA SER A 156 -14.75 -30.92 2.03
C SER A 156 -13.71 -31.01 3.14
N GLY A 157 -14.08 -30.61 4.37
CA GLY A 157 -13.17 -30.55 5.52
C GLY A 157 -12.09 -29.46 5.42
N ARG A 158 -12.11 -28.64 4.38
CA ARG A 158 -11.15 -27.54 4.24
C ARG A 158 -11.33 -26.48 5.34
N PRO A 159 -10.26 -25.79 5.76
CA PRO A 159 -10.41 -24.66 6.69
C PRO A 159 -11.12 -23.47 6.01
N PRO A 160 -11.75 -22.57 6.78
CA PRO A 160 -12.25 -21.30 6.25
C PRO A 160 -11.09 -20.48 5.65
N TYR A 161 -11.38 -19.70 4.63
CA TYR A 161 -10.37 -18.82 4.02
C TYR A 161 -10.07 -17.60 4.88
N GLY A 162 -11.03 -17.12 5.69
CA GLY A 162 -10.87 -15.98 6.57
C GLY A 162 -10.40 -16.38 7.97
N LEU A 163 -9.54 -15.55 8.55
CA LEU A 163 -9.10 -15.63 9.95
C LEU A 163 -9.33 -14.28 10.60
N PHE A 164 -10.00 -14.26 11.75
CA PHE A 164 -10.05 -13.10 12.64
C PHE A 164 -9.43 -13.47 13.99
N ALA A 165 -8.48 -12.68 14.45
CA ALA A 165 -7.91 -12.79 15.79
C ALA A 165 -7.74 -11.40 16.40
N ASP A 166 -8.17 -11.24 17.63
CA ASP A 166 -7.96 -10.04 18.44
C ASP A 166 -7.50 -10.46 19.84
N PHE A 167 -6.51 -9.79 20.37
CA PHE A 167 -6.06 -10.00 21.72
C PHE A 167 -5.43 -8.73 22.32
N ALA A 168 -5.53 -8.56 23.63
CA ALA A 168 -4.79 -7.57 24.40
C ALA A 168 -4.18 -8.26 25.62
N MET A 169 -2.83 -8.27 25.72
CA MET A 169 -2.12 -8.91 26.81
C MET A 169 -0.78 -8.24 27.12
N ARG A 170 -0.28 -8.43 28.34
CA ARG A 170 1.10 -8.04 28.69
C ARG A 170 2.07 -9.12 28.19
N LEU A 171 3.05 -8.68 27.41
CA LEU A 171 4.16 -9.53 26.96
C LEU A 171 5.47 -8.98 27.51
N SER A 172 6.45 -9.86 27.76
CA SER A 172 7.82 -9.40 27.96
C SER A 172 8.39 -8.83 26.65
N PRO A 173 9.40 -7.95 26.70
CA PRO A 173 10.04 -7.40 25.50
C PRO A 173 10.52 -8.49 24.54
N GLU A 174 11.12 -9.57 25.07
CA GLU A 174 11.66 -10.68 24.26
C GLU A 174 10.54 -11.46 23.57
N ARG A 175 9.38 -11.61 24.24
CA ARG A 175 8.23 -12.31 23.64
C ARG A 175 7.55 -11.46 22.57
N LEU A 176 7.46 -10.14 22.80
CA LEU A 176 6.95 -9.19 21.80
C LEU A 176 7.86 -9.16 20.57
N GLU A 177 9.19 -9.13 20.77
CA GLU A 177 10.16 -9.14 19.66
C GLU A 177 10.06 -10.44 18.85
N ARG A 178 9.94 -11.58 19.52
CA ARG A 178 9.74 -12.88 18.84
C ARG A 178 8.46 -12.89 18.00
N LEU A 179 7.35 -12.40 18.55
CA LEU A 179 6.08 -12.31 17.81
C LEU A 179 6.22 -11.40 16.60
N ARG A 180 6.86 -10.23 16.77
CA ARG A 180 7.13 -9.29 15.67
C ARG A 180 7.95 -9.92 14.56
N SER A 181 9.01 -10.66 14.91
CA SER A 181 9.87 -11.35 13.94
C SER A 181 9.11 -12.42 13.18
N GLN A 182 8.32 -13.26 13.86
CA GLN A 182 7.52 -14.30 13.21
C GLN A 182 6.50 -13.72 12.22
N LEU A 183 5.83 -12.61 12.59
CA LEU A 183 4.91 -11.94 11.67
C LEU A 183 5.65 -11.35 10.46
N ALA A 184 6.84 -10.77 10.67
CA ALA A 184 7.66 -10.26 9.57
C ALA A 184 8.10 -11.37 8.62
N GLU A 185 8.57 -12.51 9.14
CA GLU A 185 8.97 -13.68 8.35
C GLU A 185 7.84 -14.18 7.44
N ILE A 186 6.59 -14.28 7.96
CA ILE A 186 5.43 -14.68 7.15
C ILE A 186 5.21 -13.73 5.97
N PHE A 187 5.29 -12.41 6.21
CA PHE A 187 5.12 -11.44 5.12
C PHE A 187 6.30 -11.44 4.14
N ASP A 188 7.52 -11.70 4.61
CA ASP A 188 8.69 -11.81 3.76
C ASP A 188 8.59 -13.04 2.85
N GLU A 189 8.15 -14.21 3.39
CA GLU A 189 7.88 -15.43 2.61
C GLU A 189 6.82 -15.18 1.52
N LEU A 190 5.67 -14.59 1.88
CA LEU A 190 4.62 -14.25 0.91
C LEU A 190 5.10 -13.29 -0.19
N ASN A 191 5.95 -12.31 0.17
CA ASN A 191 6.56 -11.41 -0.80
C ASN A 191 7.56 -12.14 -1.71
N GLU A 192 8.30 -13.13 -1.21
CA GLU A 192 9.24 -13.92 -2.00
C GLU A 192 8.53 -14.86 -2.97
N GLU A 193 7.47 -15.52 -2.54
CA GLU A 193 6.64 -16.39 -3.37
C GLU A 193 5.93 -15.60 -4.47
N GLY A 194 5.43 -14.40 -4.16
CA GLY A 194 4.66 -13.58 -5.09
C GLY A 194 3.26 -14.12 -5.37
N PRO A 195 2.53 -13.53 -6.33
CA PRO A 195 1.18 -13.98 -6.67
C PRO A 195 1.19 -15.38 -7.29
N SER A 196 0.18 -16.19 -6.94
CA SER A 196 -0.01 -17.51 -7.51
C SER A 196 -0.55 -17.43 -8.94
N ALA A 197 0.01 -18.22 -9.85
CA ALA A 197 -0.49 -18.38 -11.22
C ALA A 197 -1.54 -19.52 -11.36
N SER A 198 -2.00 -20.11 -10.25
CA SER A 198 -3.00 -21.18 -10.25
C SER A 198 -4.38 -20.65 -10.65
N GLU A 199 -5.16 -21.42 -11.40
CA GLU A 199 -6.53 -21.06 -11.81
C GLU A 199 -7.50 -20.98 -10.61
N ASP A 200 -7.18 -21.63 -9.49
CA ASP A 200 -7.95 -21.63 -8.24
C ASP A 200 -7.36 -20.65 -7.19
N ALA A 201 -6.44 -19.77 -7.59
CA ALA A 201 -5.88 -18.75 -6.72
C ALA A 201 -6.97 -17.81 -6.16
N LEU A 202 -6.80 -17.39 -4.92
CA LEU A 202 -7.75 -16.53 -4.22
C LEU A 202 -7.15 -15.14 -4.02
N ASP A 203 -7.98 -14.12 -4.19
CA ASP A 203 -7.65 -12.75 -3.78
C ASP A 203 -7.59 -12.68 -2.25
N VAL A 204 -6.42 -12.42 -1.69
CA VAL A 204 -6.21 -12.33 -0.24
C VAL A 204 -5.87 -10.90 0.15
N THR A 205 -6.59 -10.35 1.14
CA THR A 205 -6.22 -9.11 1.81
C THR A 205 -5.77 -9.43 3.23
N ALA A 206 -4.52 -9.14 3.56
CA ALA A 206 -3.96 -9.24 4.91
C ALA A 206 -3.56 -7.86 5.43
N PHE A 207 -3.98 -7.52 6.63
CA PHE A 207 -3.57 -6.31 7.34
C PHE A 207 -3.21 -6.67 8.77
N THR A 208 -2.00 -6.32 9.20
CA THR A 208 -1.52 -6.59 10.55
C THR A 208 -1.04 -5.30 11.19
N LEU A 209 -1.55 -5.01 12.37
CA LEU A 209 -1.10 -3.91 13.22
C LEU A 209 -0.77 -4.47 14.60
N LEU A 210 0.51 -4.47 14.95
CA LEU A 210 1.02 -4.85 16.26
C LEU A 210 1.65 -3.62 16.92
N TYR A 211 1.17 -3.25 18.11
CA TYR A 211 1.72 -2.14 18.87
C TYR A 211 1.75 -2.43 20.36
N GLY A 212 2.72 -1.88 21.05
CA GLY A 212 2.83 -1.92 22.50
C GLY A 212 2.73 -0.53 23.10
N LEU A 213 2.13 -0.42 24.27
CA LEU A 213 2.12 0.83 25.04
C LEU A 213 3.40 0.93 25.85
N ARG A 214 4.08 2.07 25.79
CA ARG A 214 5.16 2.38 26.74
C ARG A 214 4.55 2.59 28.14
N PRO A 215 5.23 2.16 29.22
CA PRO A 215 4.84 2.56 30.56
C PRO A 215 4.68 4.09 30.60
N GLY A 216 3.54 4.54 31.10
CA GLY A 216 3.34 5.99 31.32
C GLY A 216 4.44 6.51 32.23
N THR A 217 5.06 7.61 31.90
CA THR A 217 5.82 8.41 32.86
C THR A 217 4.81 8.93 33.87
N GLU A 218 4.79 8.34 35.06
CA GLU A 218 4.05 8.95 36.18
C GLU A 218 4.62 10.37 36.38
N SER A 219 3.75 11.36 36.18
CA SER A 219 4.03 12.79 36.43
C SER A 219 3.70 13.09 37.87
#